data_6e7f7bfe02001b438fa20e38ead403c9
#
_entry.id   6e7f7bfe02001b438fa20e38ead403c9
#
_cell.length_a   1.000
_cell.length_b   1.000
_cell.length_c   1.000
_cell.angle_alpha   90.00
_cell.angle_beta   90.00
_cell.angle_gamma   90.00
#
_symmetry.space_group_name_H-M   'P 1'
#
loop_
_entity.id
_entity.type
_entity.pdbx_description
1 polymer ?
#
loop_
_entity_poly.entity_id
_entity_poly.type
_entity_poly.pdbx_seq_one_letter_code
_entity_poly.pdbx_strand_id
1 'polypeptide(L)'
;MNKDMLLLGIGGAGTIMTRGVLRAFGSPINAHAADTDAASGAPGDIPFTLIGGSRLAGRGSGGQPAAARAAFDDDPAVLDPAFDGIRTCVVLTALGGGTGGGATSGILKRLHAHGISTLLFATLPFSFEGHDRERSAKAEAAPLAREADVSVFLPLDELVSEAGTDNMSDALRQAHDTVASGVTLLWRLLKKPGYIRLDPERLHAAIIGAGRARFAAAAATGENRVEEALAKLAASPLLARTSGSAPVRTILVGILAGDDLRLSEVATVASGLSAAFGPDAKLELGTVNDEQTFSGRLALVVLLFEESPAVATRPARSGERALASQSRFGDTSKTTWEGEDLDVPTYLRRNLTLER
;
A
#
# COMPACT_ATOMS: atom_id res chain seq x y z
N MET A 1 -18.06 -10.18 -6.36
CA MET A 1 -16.73 -9.74 -5.88
C MET A 1 -16.58 -8.28 -6.23
N ASN A 2 -16.27 -7.44 -5.25
CA ASN A 2 -16.05 -6.02 -5.50
C ASN A 2 -14.70 -5.90 -6.25
N LYS A 3 -14.74 -5.59 -7.56
CA LYS A 3 -13.56 -5.53 -8.43
C LYS A 3 -12.82 -4.19 -8.34
N ASP A 4 -13.08 -3.41 -7.30
CA ASP A 4 -12.56 -2.05 -7.14
C ASP A 4 -11.08 -1.94 -6.79
N MET A 5 -10.43 -3.08 -6.47
CA MET A 5 -8.99 -3.14 -6.19
C MET A 5 -8.28 -4.07 -7.16
N LEU A 6 -7.09 -3.67 -7.59
CA LEU A 6 -6.18 -4.43 -8.45
C LEU A 6 -4.84 -4.65 -7.71
N LEU A 7 -4.31 -5.86 -7.79
CA LEU A 7 -2.92 -6.18 -7.46
C LEU A 7 -2.12 -6.29 -8.76
N LEU A 8 -1.19 -5.38 -8.99
CA LEU A 8 -0.43 -5.29 -10.24
C LEU A 8 1.06 -5.58 -10.01
N GLY A 9 1.56 -6.68 -10.57
CA GLY A 9 2.98 -7.00 -10.60
C GLY A 9 3.65 -6.45 -11.85
N ILE A 10 4.73 -5.67 -11.69
CA ILE A 10 5.48 -5.10 -12.80
C ILE A 10 6.88 -5.68 -12.84
N GLY A 11 7.25 -6.27 -13.97
CA GLY A 11 8.52 -6.97 -14.16
C GLY A 11 8.54 -8.36 -13.50
N GLY A 12 9.61 -9.12 -13.69
CA GLY A 12 9.71 -10.50 -13.19
C GLY A 12 9.55 -10.61 -11.67
N ALA A 13 10.25 -9.78 -10.90
CA ALA A 13 10.15 -9.79 -9.44
C ALA A 13 8.74 -9.38 -8.96
N GLY A 14 8.15 -8.34 -9.55
CA GLY A 14 6.77 -7.94 -9.27
C GLY A 14 5.76 -9.06 -9.53
N THR A 15 5.93 -9.77 -10.62
CA THR A 15 5.11 -10.94 -10.97
C THR A 15 5.27 -12.07 -9.93
N ILE A 16 6.50 -12.36 -9.49
CA ILE A 16 6.77 -13.38 -8.46
C ILE A 16 6.10 -13.00 -7.13
N MET A 17 6.25 -11.75 -6.68
CA MET A 17 5.60 -11.25 -5.46
C MET A 17 4.07 -11.32 -5.56
N THR A 18 3.51 -10.97 -6.71
CA THR A 18 2.04 -11.07 -6.96
C THR A 18 1.56 -12.52 -6.84
N ARG A 19 2.28 -13.48 -7.41
CA ARG A 19 1.99 -14.91 -7.21
C ARG A 19 2.10 -15.33 -5.75
N GLY A 20 3.07 -14.80 -5.02
CA GLY A 20 3.23 -15.01 -3.59
C GLY A 20 1.98 -14.57 -2.80
N VAL A 21 1.47 -13.37 -3.08
CA VAL A 21 0.23 -12.86 -2.46
C VAL A 21 -0.97 -13.74 -2.78
N LEU A 22 -1.14 -14.16 -4.03
CA LEU A 22 -2.25 -15.04 -4.45
C LEU A 22 -2.23 -16.36 -3.69
N ARG A 23 -1.05 -16.99 -3.57
CA ARG A 23 -0.90 -18.25 -2.82
C ARG A 23 -1.21 -18.06 -1.32
N ALA A 24 -0.69 -17.00 -0.72
CA ALA A 24 -0.87 -16.71 0.71
C ALA A 24 -2.29 -16.29 1.08
N PHE A 25 -3.01 -15.64 0.17
CA PHE A 25 -4.38 -15.22 0.41
C PHE A 25 -5.38 -16.38 0.33
N GLY A 26 -5.13 -17.36 -0.54
CA GLY A 26 -5.92 -18.58 -0.65
C GLY A 26 -7.33 -18.41 -1.22
N SER A 27 -7.65 -17.24 -1.77
CA SER A 27 -8.93 -16.94 -2.43
C SER A 27 -8.68 -16.10 -3.69
N PRO A 28 -9.58 -16.06 -4.67
CA PRO A 28 -9.39 -15.27 -5.88
C PRO A 28 -9.21 -13.78 -5.56
N ILE A 29 -8.12 -13.19 -6.05
CA ILE A 29 -7.81 -11.77 -6.02
C ILE A 29 -7.86 -11.25 -7.46
N ASN A 30 -8.32 -10.01 -7.66
CA ASN A 30 -8.16 -9.33 -8.92
C ASN A 30 -6.69 -8.93 -9.06
N ALA A 31 -5.93 -9.74 -9.79
CA ALA A 31 -4.50 -9.58 -9.99
C ALA A 31 -4.16 -9.56 -11.47
N HIS A 32 -3.11 -8.83 -11.82
CA HIS A 32 -2.57 -8.72 -13.17
C HIS A 32 -1.05 -8.62 -13.10
N ALA A 33 -0.36 -9.12 -14.12
CA ALA A 33 1.08 -8.98 -14.24
C ALA A 33 1.44 -8.31 -15.58
N ALA A 34 2.52 -7.54 -15.60
CA ALA A 34 3.00 -6.87 -16.79
C ALA A 34 4.52 -6.90 -16.85
N ASP A 35 5.08 -7.33 -17.97
CA ASP A 35 6.52 -7.37 -18.18
C ASP A 35 6.87 -7.16 -19.64
N THR A 36 8.12 -6.81 -19.92
CA THR A 36 8.71 -6.80 -21.27
C THR A 36 9.20 -8.17 -21.69
N ASP A 37 9.32 -9.12 -20.76
CA ASP A 37 9.70 -10.52 -20.99
C ASP A 37 8.45 -11.41 -20.99
N ALA A 38 8.18 -12.06 -22.14
CA ALA A 38 7.06 -12.97 -22.29
C ALA A 38 7.12 -14.19 -21.34
N ALA A 39 8.33 -14.62 -20.95
CA ALA A 39 8.53 -15.75 -20.05
C ALA A 39 7.97 -15.48 -18.63
N SER A 40 7.89 -14.22 -18.22
CA SER A 40 7.30 -13.83 -16.94
C SER A 40 5.80 -14.15 -16.84
N GLY A 41 5.11 -14.29 -17.99
CA GLY A 41 3.71 -14.70 -18.06
C GLY A 41 3.46 -16.17 -17.75
N ALA A 42 4.47 -17.02 -17.85
CA ALA A 42 4.32 -18.44 -17.53
C ALA A 42 4.29 -18.66 -16.00
N PRO A 43 3.50 -19.62 -15.49
CA PRO A 43 2.70 -20.63 -16.20
C PRO A 43 1.29 -20.19 -16.63
N GLY A 44 0.93 -18.90 -16.61
CA GLY A 44 -0.38 -18.41 -17.03
C GLY A 44 -1.45 -18.44 -15.94
N ASP A 45 -1.03 -18.46 -14.70
CA ASP A 45 -1.88 -18.46 -13.49
C ASP A 45 -2.43 -17.06 -13.12
N ILE A 46 -1.88 -16.02 -13.75
CA ILE A 46 -2.28 -14.62 -13.59
C ILE A 46 -2.51 -14.01 -14.98
N PRO A 47 -3.57 -13.20 -15.20
CA PRO A 47 -3.68 -12.37 -16.40
C PRO A 47 -2.40 -11.56 -16.62
N PHE A 48 -1.88 -11.58 -17.85
CA PHE A 48 -0.57 -11.04 -18.18
C PHE A 48 -0.63 -10.12 -19.39
N THR A 49 0.06 -8.99 -19.32
CA THR A 49 0.24 -8.07 -20.44
C THR A 49 1.73 -7.96 -20.81
N LEU A 50 2.04 -8.26 -22.05
CA LEU A 50 3.38 -8.07 -22.61
C LEU A 50 3.54 -6.59 -23.00
N ILE A 51 4.50 -5.91 -22.36
CA ILE A 51 4.84 -4.51 -22.66
C ILE A 51 5.83 -4.48 -23.83
N GLY A 52 5.56 -3.65 -24.84
CA GLY A 52 6.48 -3.41 -25.95
C GLY A 52 6.74 -4.63 -26.83
N GLY A 53 5.71 -5.45 -27.07
CA GLY A 53 5.81 -6.61 -27.93
C GLY A 53 6.39 -6.32 -29.31
N SER A 54 6.05 -5.16 -29.92
CA SER A 54 6.58 -4.72 -31.20
C SER A 54 8.06 -4.32 -31.16
N ARG A 55 8.51 -3.69 -30.05
CA ARG A 55 9.90 -3.18 -29.89
C ARG A 55 10.86 -4.27 -29.39
N LEU A 56 10.45 -5.06 -28.41
CA LEU A 56 11.30 -5.99 -27.67
C LEU A 56 11.06 -7.46 -28.05
N ALA A 57 10.02 -7.73 -28.83
CA ALA A 57 9.63 -9.07 -29.26
C ALA A 57 9.53 -10.09 -28.11
N GLY A 58 9.14 -9.63 -26.92
CA GLY A 58 9.00 -10.48 -25.72
C GLY A 58 10.30 -10.99 -25.10
N ARG A 59 11.45 -10.45 -25.48
CA ARG A 59 12.77 -10.88 -24.98
C ARG A 59 13.25 -10.12 -23.74
N GLY A 60 12.38 -9.29 -23.16
CA GLY A 60 12.75 -8.43 -22.06
C GLY A 60 13.56 -7.19 -22.48
N SER A 61 13.74 -6.28 -21.55
CA SER A 61 14.51 -5.04 -21.75
C SER A 61 16.02 -5.21 -21.54
N GLY A 62 16.50 -6.42 -21.29
CA GLY A 62 17.94 -6.69 -21.04
C GLY A 62 18.51 -5.96 -19.83
N GLY A 63 17.71 -5.73 -18.78
CA GLY A 63 18.11 -4.98 -17.60
C GLY A 63 18.20 -3.46 -17.80
N GLN A 64 17.78 -2.94 -18.94
CA GLN A 64 17.88 -1.53 -19.29
C GLN A 64 16.56 -0.78 -19.04
N PRO A 65 16.47 0.13 -18.04
CA PRO A 65 15.24 0.88 -17.74
C PRO A 65 14.79 1.77 -18.91
N ALA A 66 15.73 2.36 -19.63
CA ALA A 66 15.41 3.21 -20.80
C ALA A 66 14.69 2.42 -21.90
N ALA A 67 15.10 1.17 -22.16
CA ALA A 67 14.47 0.31 -23.15
C ALA A 67 13.04 -0.08 -22.74
N ALA A 68 12.81 -0.41 -21.45
CA ALA A 68 11.50 -0.73 -20.94
C ALA A 68 10.56 0.49 -20.94
N ARG A 69 11.08 1.68 -20.60
CA ARG A 69 10.33 2.93 -20.67
C ARG A 69 9.88 3.20 -22.10
N ALA A 70 10.81 3.18 -23.08
CA ALA A 70 10.47 3.41 -24.47
C ALA A 70 9.46 2.37 -24.99
N ALA A 71 9.57 1.11 -24.55
CA ALA A 71 8.64 0.05 -24.90
C ALA A 71 7.22 0.29 -24.36
N PHE A 72 7.08 0.86 -23.16
CA PHE A 72 5.79 1.25 -22.60
C PHE A 72 5.25 2.53 -23.27
N ASP A 73 6.11 3.49 -23.57
CA ASP A 73 5.72 4.75 -24.20
C ASP A 73 5.21 4.57 -25.65
N ASP A 74 5.61 3.48 -26.34
CA ASP A 74 5.08 3.13 -27.67
C ASP A 74 3.59 2.73 -27.63
N ASP A 75 3.12 2.12 -26.54
CA ASP A 75 1.71 1.78 -26.32
C ASP A 75 1.33 1.90 -24.83
N PRO A 76 1.14 3.12 -24.34
CA PRO A 76 0.82 3.36 -22.93
C PRO A 76 -0.59 2.90 -22.53
N ALA A 77 -1.45 2.57 -23.49
CA ALA A 77 -2.81 2.08 -23.24
C ALA A 77 -2.91 0.55 -23.14
N VAL A 78 -1.81 -0.17 -23.35
CA VAL A 78 -1.77 -1.64 -23.35
C VAL A 78 -2.35 -2.28 -22.06
N LEU A 79 -2.29 -1.57 -20.93
CA LEU A 79 -2.81 -2.03 -19.64
C LEU A 79 -4.23 -1.52 -19.30
N ASP A 80 -4.80 -0.62 -20.10
CA ASP A 80 -6.12 -0.03 -19.81
C ASP A 80 -7.23 -1.04 -19.58
N PRO A 81 -7.29 -2.17 -20.32
CA PRO A 81 -8.31 -3.20 -20.06
C PRO A 81 -8.26 -3.80 -18.64
N ALA A 82 -7.09 -3.76 -17.98
CA ALA A 82 -6.95 -4.22 -16.60
C ALA A 82 -7.41 -3.17 -15.56
N PHE A 83 -7.62 -1.94 -15.97
CA PHE A 83 -7.96 -0.82 -15.10
C PHE A 83 -9.46 -0.54 -14.99
N ASP A 84 -10.28 -1.24 -15.78
CA ASP A 84 -11.72 -1.02 -15.79
C ASP A 84 -12.39 -1.33 -14.45
N GLY A 85 -13.12 -0.35 -13.90
CA GLY A 85 -13.79 -0.45 -12.61
C GLY A 85 -12.89 -0.43 -11.39
N ILE A 86 -11.57 -0.16 -11.55
CA ILE A 86 -10.61 -0.11 -10.45
C ILE A 86 -10.60 1.28 -9.82
N ARG A 87 -10.59 1.32 -8.47
CA ARG A 87 -10.42 2.55 -7.66
C ARG A 87 -9.06 2.61 -6.98
N THR A 88 -8.52 1.46 -6.62
CA THR A 88 -7.23 1.36 -5.91
C THR A 88 -6.36 0.26 -6.53
N CYS A 89 -5.09 0.57 -6.78
CA CYS A 89 -4.11 -0.38 -7.28
C CYS A 89 -2.94 -0.52 -6.30
N VAL A 90 -2.68 -1.76 -5.88
CA VAL A 90 -1.45 -2.11 -5.18
C VAL A 90 -0.45 -2.58 -6.22
N VAL A 91 0.64 -1.84 -6.37
CA VAL A 91 1.69 -2.10 -7.36
C VAL A 91 2.89 -2.74 -6.68
N LEU A 92 3.32 -3.89 -7.18
CA LEU A 92 4.52 -4.60 -6.74
C LEU A 92 5.58 -4.56 -7.84
N THR A 93 6.77 -4.10 -7.50
CA THR A 93 7.89 -4.02 -8.46
C THR A 93 9.26 -4.16 -7.76
N ALA A 94 10.32 -4.29 -8.56
CA ALA A 94 11.70 -4.20 -8.08
C ALA A 94 12.47 -3.17 -8.91
N LEU A 95 13.26 -2.34 -8.25
CA LEU A 95 14.06 -1.29 -8.85
C LEU A 95 15.48 -1.74 -9.16
N GLY A 96 16.18 -1.02 -10.00
CA GLY A 96 17.51 -1.37 -10.46
C GLY A 96 17.52 -2.44 -11.55
N GLY A 97 16.35 -2.89 -12.00
CA GLY A 97 16.17 -3.78 -13.17
C GLY A 97 15.57 -3.02 -14.36
N GLY A 98 15.38 -3.72 -15.47
CA GLY A 98 14.88 -3.09 -16.69
C GLY A 98 13.41 -2.70 -16.61
N THR A 99 12.49 -3.67 -16.55
CA THR A 99 11.04 -3.40 -16.63
C THR A 99 10.52 -2.68 -15.38
N GLY A 100 10.89 -3.15 -14.18
CA GLY A 100 10.46 -2.55 -12.93
C GLY A 100 10.87 -1.09 -12.80
N GLY A 101 12.14 -0.77 -13.09
CA GLY A 101 12.65 0.60 -13.05
C GLY A 101 12.14 1.48 -14.18
N GLY A 102 12.02 0.92 -15.40
CA GLY A 102 11.69 1.70 -16.60
C GLY A 102 10.21 1.97 -16.82
N ALA A 103 9.37 0.93 -16.76
CA ALA A 103 7.96 1.04 -17.13
C ALA A 103 7.06 1.54 -15.98
N THR A 104 7.45 1.33 -14.71
CA THR A 104 6.60 1.62 -13.54
C THR A 104 6.15 3.09 -13.51
N SER A 105 7.05 4.04 -13.81
CA SER A 105 6.71 5.47 -13.86
C SER A 105 5.58 5.76 -14.85
N GLY A 106 5.70 5.25 -16.08
CA GLY A 106 4.64 5.40 -17.10
C GLY A 106 3.32 4.76 -16.66
N ILE A 107 3.38 3.57 -16.06
CA ILE A 107 2.19 2.84 -15.57
C ILE A 107 1.52 3.62 -14.44
N LEU A 108 2.27 4.16 -13.47
CA LEU A 108 1.70 4.99 -12.38
C LEU A 108 0.99 6.23 -12.93
N LYS A 109 1.57 6.91 -13.92
CA LYS A 109 0.93 8.04 -14.59
C LYS A 109 -0.36 7.63 -15.29
N ARG A 110 -0.38 6.45 -15.90
CA ARG A 110 -1.56 5.92 -16.56
C ARG A 110 -2.67 5.57 -15.56
N LEU A 111 -2.34 4.88 -14.47
CA LEU A 111 -3.26 4.63 -13.36
C LEU A 111 -3.85 5.93 -12.81
N HIS A 112 -3.01 6.94 -12.64
CA HIS A 112 -3.43 8.26 -12.18
C HIS A 112 -4.39 8.94 -13.17
N ALA A 113 -4.13 8.85 -14.47
CA ALA A 113 -5.03 9.38 -15.52
C ALA A 113 -6.42 8.72 -15.50
N HIS A 114 -6.51 7.45 -15.05
CA HIS A 114 -7.76 6.74 -14.81
C HIS A 114 -8.41 7.05 -13.45
N GLY A 115 -7.83 7.95 -12.63
CA GLY A 115 -8.35 8.29 -11.30
C GLY A 115 -8.10 7.20 -10.24
N ILE A 116 -7.21 6.24 -10.51
CA ILE A 116 -6.91 5.12 -9.63
C ILE A 116 -5.88 5.53 -8.58
N SER A 117 -6.18 5.30 -7.30
CA SER A 117 -5.23 5.52 -6.21
C SER A 117 -4.20 4.41 -6.16
N THR A 118 -2.94 4.75 -5.88
CA THR A 118 -1.82 3.83 -6.02
C THR A 118 -1.03 3.66 -4.71
N LEU A 119 -0.83 2.39 -4.31
CA LEU A 119 0.10 1.99 -3.26
C LEU A 119 1.24 1.22 -3.93
N LEU A 120 2.40 1.84 -4.02
CA LEU A 120 3.59 1.24 -4.62
C LEU A 120 4.44 0.56 -3.53
N PHE A 121 4.72 -0.71 -3.71
CA PHE A 121 5.73 -1.47 -2.96
C PHE A 121 6.86 -1.82 -3.93
N ALA A 122 8.02 -1.21 -3.73
CA ALA A 122 9.17 -1.37 -4.60
C ALA A 122 10.36 -1.91 -3.79
N THR A 123 10.87 -3.09 -4.15
CA THR A 123 12.09 -3.60 -3.56
C THR A 123 13.32 -2.91 -4.16
N LEU A 124 14.30 -2.61 -3.29
CA LEU A 124 15.61 -2.13 -3.70
C LEU A 124 16.59 -3.30 -3.74
N PRO A 125 17.58 -3.29 -4.65
CA PRO A 125 18.51 -4.39 -4.81
C PRO A 125 19.34 -4.63 -3.55
N PHE A 126 19.89 -5.83 -3.42
CA PHE A 126 20.91 -6.12 -2.40
C PHE A 126 22.15 -5.26 -2.61
N SER A 127 22.83 -4.91 -1.53
CA SER A 127 24.05 -4.12 -1.55
C SER A 127 25.17 -4.77 -2.39
N PHE A 128 25.21 -6.09 -2.46
CA PHE A 128 26.20 -6.86 -3.25
C PHE A 128 25.85 -7.00 -4.74
N GLU A 129 24.67 -6.58 -5.21
CA GLU A 129 24.31 -6.67 -6.63
C GLU A 129 25.05 -5.65 -7.53
N GLY A 130 25.84 -4.78 -6.93
CA GLY A 130 26.71 -3.84 -7.60
C GLY A 130 26.18 -2.40 -7.62
N HIS A 131 27.16 -1.48 -7.66
CA HIS A 131 26.89 -0.03 -7.56
C HIS A 131 26.03 0.53 -8.71
N ASP A 132 26.10 -0.06 -9.91
CA ASP A 132 25.30 0.43 -11.05
C ASP A 132 23.82 0.14 -10.83
N ARG A 133 23.51 -1.04 -10.29
CA ARG A 133 22.14 -1.45 -9.99
C ARG A 133 21.56 -0.63 -8.82
N GLU A 134 22.35 -0.40 -7.80
CA GLU A 134 21.98 0.47 -6.67
C GLU A 134 21.74 1.92 -7.12
N ARG A 135 22.64 2.46 -7.97
CA ARG A 135 22.51 3.81 -8.51
C ARG A 135 21.24 3.96 -9.38
N SER A 136 20.97 2.97 -10.25
CA SER A 136 19.74 2.93 -11.05
C SER A 136 18.51 2.93 -10.15
N ALA A 137 18.45 2.05 -9.15
CA ALA A 137 17.34 1.95 -8.21
C ALA A 137 17.09 3.26 -7.46
N LYS A 138 18.16 3.94 -6.99
CA LYS A 138 18.04 5.26 -6.32
C LYS A 138 17.52 6.34 -7.27
N ALA A 139 17.98 6.35 -8.51
CA ALA A 139 17.52 7.29 -9.55
C ALA A 139 16.04 7.08 -9.91
N GLU A 140 15.59 5.83 -9.90
CA GLU A 140 14.21 5.44 -10.18
C GLU A 140 13.26 5.73 -9.01
N ALA A 141 13.72 5.53 -7.77
CA ALA A 141 12.90 5.70 -6.57
C ALA A 141 12.37 7.13 -6.39
N ALA A 142 13.18 8.16 -6.68
CA ALA A 142 12.80 9.55 -6.47
C ALA A 142 11.60 10.01 -7.34
N PRO A 143 11.53 9.74 -8.66
CA PRO A 143 10.35 10.04 -9.46
C PRO A 143 9.14 9.18 -9.02
N LEU A 144 9.31 7.89 -8.74
CA LEU A 144 8.22 7.01 -8.31
C LEU A 144 7.57 7.47 -7.00
N ALA A 145 8.38 7.98 -6.06
CA ALA A 145 7.87 8.56 -4.80
C ALA A 145 6.98 9.80 -5.04
N ARG A 146 7.12 10.49 -6.16
CA ARG A 146 6.26 11.63 -6.53
C ARG A 146 5.04 11.21 -7.35
N GLU A 147 5.15 10.10 -8.08
CA GLU A 147 4.10 9.62 -8.99
C GLU A 147 3.08 8.73 -8.29
N ALA A 148 3.49 7.87 -7.35
CA ALA A 148 2.57 7.08 -6.53
C ALA A 148 1.89 7.95 -5.46
N ASP A 149 0.67 7.60 -5.07
CA ASP A 149 0.01 8.24 -3.91
C ASP A 149 0.69 7.84 -2.62
N VAL A 150 1.04 6.57 -2.48
CA VAL A 150 1.88 6.02 -1.43
C VAL A 150 3.01 5.24 -2.04
N SER A 151 4.24 5.46 -1.58
CA SER A 151 5.41 4.69 -1.97
C SER A 151 6.12 4.10 -0.75
N VAL A 152 6.34 2.79 -0.82
CA VAL A 152 7.08 2.01 0.16
C VAL A 152 8.30 1.42 -0.55
N PHE A 153 9.50 1.77 -0.10
CA PHE A 153 10.75 1.21 -0.62
C PHE A 153 11.31 0.22 0.40
N LEU A 154 11.59 -0.99 -0.08
CA LEU A 154 11.94 -2.15 0.75
C LEU A 154 13.32 -2.66 0.32
N PRO A 155 14.41 -2.29 1.04
CA PRO A 155 15.73 -2.84 0.80
C PRO A 155 15.75 -4.36 0.99
N LEU A 156 16.26 -5.10 0.00
CA LEU A 156 16.29 -6.57 0.07
C LEU A 156 17.16 -7.05 1.23
N ASP A 157 18.23 -6.33 1.56
CA ASP A 157 19.10 -6.64 2.71
C ASP A 157 18.32 -6.65 4.04
N GLU A 158 17.32 -5.77 4.18
CA GLU A 158 16.50 -5.66 5.40
C GLU A 158 15.36 -6.69 5.47
N LEU A 159 15.02 -7.32 4.34
CA LEU A 159 13.96 -8.32 4.22
C LEU A 159 14.42 -9.74 4.53
N VAL A 160 15.72 -9.99 4.43
CA VAL A 160 16.31 -11.30 4.71
C VAL A 160 16.81 -11.32 6.14
N SER A 161 16.32 -12.26 6.94
CA SER A 161 16.81 -12.41 8.33
C SER A 161 18.25 -12.92 8.32
N GLU A 162 19.08 -12.46 9.26
CA GLU A 162 20.46 -12.86 9.46
C GLU A 162 20.64 -14.38 9.74
N ALA A 163 19.54 -15.10 9.99
CA ALA A 163 19.55 -16.51 10.27
C ALA A 163 19.68 -17.38 9.00
N GLY A 164 20.87 -17.37 8.39
CA GLY A 164 21.39 -18.57 7.75
C GLY A 164 20.79 -18.99 6.41
N THR A 165 20.62 -18.07 5.44
CA THR A 165 20.47 -18.49 4.05
C THR A 165 21.80 -18.30 3.30
N ASP A 166 22.60 -19.36 3.24
CA ASP A 166 23.86 -19.38 2.46
C ASP A 166 23.62 -19.40 0.93
N ASN A 167 22.35 -19.51 0.51
CA ASN A 167 21.97 -19.63 -0.89
C ASN A 167 21.22 -18.38 -1.36
N MET A 168 21.76 -17.72 -2.40
CA MET A 168 21.20 -16.52 -3.03
C MET A 168 19.74 -16.70 -3.48
N SER A 169 19.40 -17.85 -4.05
CA SER A 169 18.04 -18.15 -4.51
C SER A 169 17.06 -18.19 -3.35
N ASP A 170 17.47 -18.74 -2.21
CA ASP A 170 16.66 -18.82 -1.01
C ASP A 170 16.50 -17.44 -0.35
N ALA A 171 17.56 -16.62 -0.35
CA ALA A 171 17.50 -15.24 0.14
C ALA A 171 16.50 -14.39 -0.67
N LEU A 172 16.58 -14.46 -1.99
CA LEU A 172 15.63 -13.77 -2.87
C LEU A 172 14.20 -14.25 -2.66
N ARG A 173 14.01 -15.57 -2.55
CA ARG A 173 12.69 -16.15 -2.28
C ARG A 173 12.15 -15.66 -0.94
N GLN A 174 12.95 -15.69 0.12
CA GLN A 174 12.58 -15.22 1.45
C GLN A 174 12.17 -13.73 1.44
N ALA A 175 12.94 -12.88 0.76
CA ALA A 175 12.62 -11.47 0.62
C ALA A 175 11.28 -11.26 -0.09
N HIS A 176 11.05 -11.94 -1.22
CA HIS A 176 9.79 -11.86 -1.96
C HIS A 176 8.60 -12.40 -1.14
N ASP A 177 8.79 -13.51 -0.41
CA ASP A 177 7.76 -14.10 0.45
C ASP A 177 7.44 -13.19 1.65
N THR A 178 8.43 -12.48 2.19
CA THR A 178 8.23 -11.48 3.25
C THR A 178 7.35 -10.33 2.77
N VAL A 179 7.67 -9.76 1.59
CA VAL A 179 6.84 -8.71 0.97
C VAL A 179 5.44 -9.23 0.67
N ALA A 180 5.33 -10.41 0.05
CA ALA A 180 4.04 -11.02 -0.29
C ALA A 180 3.18 -11.28 0.94
N SER A 181 3.79 -11.76 2.04
CA SER A 181 3.09 -11.99 3.31
C SER A 181 2.56 -10.68 3.91
N GLY A 182 3.39 -9.64 3.98
CA GLY A 182 2.97 -8.34 4.47
C GLY A 182 1.85 -7.72 3.63
N VAL A 183 1.99 -7.75 2.29
CA VAL A 183 0.96 -7.27 1.37
C VAL A 183 -0.33 -8.09 1.48
N THR A 184 -0.23 -9.40 1.74
CA THR A 184 -1.41 -10.26 1.97
C THR A 184 -2.17 -9.83 3.23
N LEU A 185 -1.48 -9.50 4.32
CA LEU A 185 -2.12 -8.99 5.55
C LEU A 185 -2.82 -7.66 5.28
N LEU A 186 -2.15 -6.74 4.57
CA LEU A 186 -2.76 -5.48 4.15
C LEU A 186 -3.98 -5.73 3.25
N TRP A 187 -3.90 -6.63 2.29
CA TRP A 187 -5.01 -6.98 1.41
C TRP A 187 -6.20 -7.55 2.19
N ARG A 188 -5.94 -8.42 3.19
CA ARG A 188 -6.99 -8.93 4.09
C ARG A 188 -7.68 -7.81 4.84
N LEU A 189 -6.91 -6.87 5.40
CA LEU A 189 -7.42 -5.71 6.11
C LEU A 189 -8.37 -4.86 5.24
N LEU A 190 -8.02 -4.69 3.95
CA LEU A 190 -8.79 -3.90 3.01
C LEU A 190 -10.05 -4.61 2.49
N LYS A 191 -10.07 -5.94 2.49
CA LYS A 191 -11.14 -6.74 1.88
C LYS A 191 -12.02 -7.52 2.85
N LYS A 192 -11.50 -7.90 4.02
CA LYS A 192 -12.23 -8.66 5.03
C LYS A 192 -12.53 -7.75 6.23
N PRO A 193 -13.79 -7.38 6.47
CA PRO A 193 -14.12 -6.59 7.65
C PRO A 193 -14.02 -7.45 8.92
N GLY A 194 -13.43 -6.86 9.98
CA GLY A 194 -13.47 -7.39 11.34
C GLY A 194 -14.41 -6.59 12.24
N TYR A 195 -14.18 -6.65 13.54
CA TYR A 195 -14.98 -5.90 14.54
C TYR A 195 -14.84 -4.39 14.38
N ILE A 196 -13.63 -3.91 14.05
CA ILE A 196 -13.36 -2.50 13.74
C ILE A 196 -13.06 -2.42 12.25
N ARG A 197 -13.98 -1.78 11.51
CA ARG A 197 -13.82 -1.62 10.07
C ARG A 197 -13.03 -0.35 9.78
N LEU A 198 -12.02 -0.46 8.95
CA LEU A 198 -11.45 0.70 8.28
C LEU A 198 -12.51 1.29 7.33
N ASP A 199 -12.83 2.56 7.53
CA ASP A 199 -13.68 3.28 6.59
C ASP A 199 -12.96 3.43 5.25
N PRO A 200 -13.51 2.90 4.13
CA PRO A 200 -12.87 2.98 2.82
C PRO A 200 -12.59 4.41 2.37
N GLU A 201 -13.46 5.37 2.70
CA GLU A 201 -13.25 6.77 2.32
C GLU A 201 -12.14 7.42 3.16
N ARG A 202 -12.05 7.11 4.45
CA ARG A 202 -10.94 7.56 5.31
C ARG A 202 -9.61 6.97 4.88
N LEU A 203 -9.60 5.67 4.52
CA LEU A 203 -8.42 5.02 3.99
C LEU A 203 -8.00 5.67 2.66
N HIS A 204 -8.94 5.87 1.75
CA HIS A 204 -8.70 6.54 0.49
C HIS A 204 -8.12 7.95 0.69
N ALA A 205 -8.71 8.73 1.59
CA ALA A 205 -8.20 10.06 1.97
C ALA A 205 -6.80 10.02 2.63
N ALA A 206 -6.49 8.97 3.39
CA ALA A 206 -5.17 8.79 3.99
C ALA A 206 -4.10 8.40 2.96
N ILE A 207 -4.49 7.67 1.90
CA ILE A 207 -3.61 7.21 0.82
C ILE A 207 -3.32 8.33 -0.17
N ILE A 208 -4.35 9.08 -0.62
CA ILE A 208 -4.19 10.10 -1.66
C ILE A 208 -3.11 11.11 -1.26
N GLY A 209 -2.04 11.14 -2.05
CA GLY A 209 -0.96 12.09 -1.88
C GLY A 209 -0.19 11.96 -0.57
N ALA A 210 -0.28 10.83 0.13
CA ALA A 210 0.46 10.60 1.37
C ALA A 210 1.99 10.58 1.15
N GLY A 211 2.44 10.27 -0.06
CA GLY A 211 3.84 10.29 -0.43
C GLY A 211 4.58 9.04 0.06
N ARG A 212 5.63 9.20 0.88
CA ARG A 212 6.41 8.08 1.40
C ARG A 212 5.76 7.46 2.61
N ALA A 213 5.81 6.13 2.69
CA ALA A 213 5.44 5.39 3.87
C ALA A 213 6.49 4.33 4.21
N ARG A 214 6.62 4.02 5.50
CA ARG A 214 7.34 2.85 6.00
C ARG A 214 6.33 1.74 6.25
N PHE A 215 6.72 0.51 6.00
CA PHE A 215 5.83 -0.64 6.07
C PHE A 215 6.51 -1.82 6.73
N ALA A 216 5.84 -2.44 7.69
CA ALA A 216 6.24 -3.74 8.21
C ALA A 216 5.02 -4.54 8.66
N ALA A 217 5.24 -5.83 8.80
CA ALA A 217 4.27 -6.75 9.37
C ALA A 217 4.97 -7.69 10.35
N ALA A 218 4.27 -8.05 11.42
CA ALA A 218 4.75 -9.01 12.40
C ALA A 218 3.61 -9.91 12.84
N ALA A 219 3.97 -11.13 13.27
CA ALA A 219 3.00 -12.06 13.84
C ALA A 219 3.60 -12.76 15.06
N ALA A 220 2.72 -13.08 15.99
CA ALA A 220 3.05 -13.83 17.18
C ALA A 220 1.88 -14.73 17.61
N THR A 221 2.17 -15.70 18.49
CA THR A 221 1.22 -16.68 19.01
C THR A 221 1.32 -16.75 20.53
N GLY A 222 0.32 -17.30 21.20
CA GLY A 222 0.33 -17.48 22.64
C GLY A 222 -0.21 -16.28 23.42
N GLU A 223 -0.01 -16.31 24.75
CA GLU A 223 -0.62 -15.34 25.66
C GLU A 223 -0.04 -13.93 25.52
N ASN A 224 1.25 -13.82 25.21
CA ASN A 224 1.98 -12.53 25.06
C ASN A 224 2.10 -12.10 23.58
N ARG A 225 1.19 -12.58 22.73
CA ARG A 225 1.26 -12.36 21.27
C ARG A 225 1.29 -10.88 20.86
N VAL A 226 0.67 -10.00 21.63
CA VAL A 226 0.65 -8.56 21.34
C VAL A 226 2.01 -7.94 21.61
N GLU A 227 2.57 -8.16 22.78
CA GLU A 227 3.87 -7.65 23.21
C GLU A 227 4.98 -8.12 22.28
N GLU A 228 4.95 -9.42 21.92
CA GLU A 228 5.91 -10.00 20.97
C GLU A 228 5.78 -9.40 19.56
N ALA A 229 4.54 -9.22 19.06
CA ALA A 229 4.33 -8.62 17.76
C ALA A 229 4.77 -7.15 17.73
N LEU A 230 4.47 -6.37 18.78
CA LEU A 230 4.94 -4.99 18.92
C LEU A 230 6.46 -4.92 19.02
N ALA A 231 7.10 -5.80 19.79
CA ALA A 231 8.56 -5.86 19.88
C ALA A 231 9.21 -6.15 18.53
N LYS A 232 8.66 -7.11 17.75
CA LYS A 232 9.13 -7.39 16.39
C LYS A 232 8.97 -6.19 15.46
N LEU A 233 7.85 -5.45 15.53
CA LEU A 233 7.66 -4.24 14.75
C LEU A 233 8.65 -3.13 15.15
N ALA A 234 8.85 -2.92 16.44
CA ALA A 234 9.79 -1.91 16.95
C ALA A 234 11.24 -2.23 16.57
N ALA A 235 11.60 -3.50 16.50
CA ALA A 235 12.93 -3.96 16.08
C ALA A 235 13.09 -4.01 14.54
N SER A 236 12.02 -3.83 13.77
CA SER A 236 12.09 -3.92 12.32
C SER A 236 12.88 -2.76 11.71
N PRO A 237 13.96 -3.02 10.95
CA PRO A 237 14.70 -1.98 10.25
C PRO A 237 13.83 -1.22 9.26
N LEU A 238 12.81 -1.86 8.70
CA LEU A 238 11.86 -1.26 7.75
C LEU A 238 11.01 -0.13 8.36
N LEU A 239 10.81 -0.12 9.69
CA LEU A 239 10.12 0.96 10.41
C LEU A 239 11.09 1.95 11.06
N ALA A 240 12.39 1.66 11.07
CA ALA A 240 13.39 2.53 11.66
C ALA A 240 13.42 3.90 10.97
N ARG A 241 13.67 4.96 11.73
CA ARG A 241 13.89 6.29 11.18
C ARG A 241 15.29 6.35 10.57
N THR A 242 15.35 6.67 9.29
CA THR A 242 16.61 6.99 8.61
C THR A 242 16.88 8.48 8.64
N SER A 243 18.14 8.88 8.40
CA SER A 243 18.50 10.29 8.25
C SER A 243 17.66 10.93 7.14
N GLY A 244 16.85 11.93 7.50
CA GLY A 244 15.92 12.60 6.57
C GLY A 244 14.50 12.05 6.55
N SER A 245 14.14 11.07 7.39
CA SER A 245 12.74 10.68 7.59
C SER A 245 11.93 11.83 8.18
N ALA A 246 10.83 12.19 7.54
CA ALA A 246 9.89 13.16 8.07
C ALA A 246 9.11 12.59 9.29
N PRO A 247 8.50 13.44 10.11
CA PRO A 247 7.59 12.99 11.16
C PRO A 247 6.47 12.11 10.60
N VAL A 248 5.99 11.17 11.43
CA VAL A 248 4.84 10.34 11.08
C VAL A 248 3.58 11.16 11.27
N ARG A 249 2.81 11.32 10.21
CA ARG A 249 1.51 12.01 10.21
C ARG A 249 0.37 11.08 10.59
N THR A 250 0.39 9.85 10.03
CA THR A 250 -0.68 8.88 10.21
C THR A 250 -0.06 7.49 10.39
N ILE A 251 -0.57 6.74 11.35
CA ILE A 251 -0.28 5.34 11.59
C ILE A 251 -1.51 4.56 11.13
N LEU A 252 -1.40 3.79 10.05
CA LEU A 252 -2.41 2.82 9.67
C LEU A 252 -2.01 1.47 10.24
N VAL A 253 -2.87 0.88 11.06
CA VAL A 253 -2.63 -0.45 11.63
C VAL A 253 -3.79 -1.39 11.35
N GLY A 254 -3.45 -2.59 10.89
CA GLY A 254 -4.35 -3.75 10.83
C GLY A 254 -3.99 -4.75 11.90
N ILE A 255 -4.99 -5.17 12.68
CA ILE A 255 -4.89 -6.26 13.65
C ILE A 255 -5.66 -7.45 13.07
N LEU A 256 -4.96 -8.53 12.77
CA LEU A 256 -5.54 -9.74 12.21
C LEU A 256 -5.43 -10.86 13.26
N ALA A 257 -6.56 -11.39 13.68
CA ALA A 257 -6.63 -12.41 14.73
C ALA A 257 -7.81 -13.36 14.49
N GLY A 258 -7.91 -14.41 15.29
CA GLY A 258 -9.10 -15.24 15.41
C GLY A 258 -10.23 -14.53 16.16
N ASP A 259 -11.25 -15.31 16.50
CA ASP A 259 -12.41 -14.82 17.28
C ASP A 259 -12.05 -14.54 18.75
N ASP A 260 -10.87 -14.96 19.18
CA ASP A 260 -10.29 -14.79 20.51
C ASP A 260 -9.66 -13.39 20.76
N LEU A 261 -9.75 -12.46 19.80
CA LEU A 261 -9.22 -11.09 19.92
C LEU A 261 -9.89 -10.32 21.07
N ARG A 262 -9.09 -9.84 22.01
CA ARG A 262 -9.55 -9.10 23.20
C ARG A 262 -9.47 -7.59 23.00
N LEU A 263 -10.40 -6.85 23.59
CA LEU A 263 -10.37 -5.38 23.56
C LEU A 263 -9.09 -4.81 24.20
N SER A 264 -8.56 -5.46 25.25
CA SER A 264 -7.29 -5.07 25.87
C SER A 264 -6.12 -5.21 24.90
N GLU A 265 -6.10 -6.24 24.06
CA GLU A 265 -5.07 -6.41 23.03
C GLU A 265 -5.10 -5.28 22.00
N VAL A 266 -6.30 -4.91 21.55
CA VAL A 266 -6.48 -3.77 20.62
C VAL A 266 -5.98 -2.46 21.26
N ALA A 267 -6.31 -2.21 22.51
CA ALA A 267 -5.87 -1.02 23.25
C ALA A 267 -4.34 -0.99 23.44
N THR A 268 -3.73 -2.14 23.76
CA THR A 268 -2.27 -2.28 23.89
C THR A 268 -1.57 -2.01 22.55
N VAL A 269 -2.08 -2.55 21.44
CA VAL A 269 -1.52 -2.28 20.10
C VAL A 269 -1.60 -0.79 19.79
N ALA A 270 -2.76 -0.16 19.99
CA ALA A 270 -2.97 1.25 19.69
C ALA A 270 -2.01 2.15 20.48
N SER A 271 -1.93 1.96 21.80
CA SER A 271 -1.05 2.74 22.67
C SER A 271 0.44 2.49 22.40
N GLY A 272 0.84 1.23 22.17
CA GLY A 272 2.21 0.85 21.86
C GLY A 272 2.72 1.46 20.57
N LEU A 273 1.92 1.43 19.50
CA LEU A 273 2.30 2.03 18.21
C LEU A 273 2.37 3.56 18.29
N SER A 274 1.41 4.21 18.95
CA SER A 274 1.43 5.66 19.14
C SER A 274 2.67 6.10 19.92
N ALA A 275 3.00 5.39 21.01
CA ALA A 275 4.18 5.69 21.80
C ALA A 275 5.50 5.49 21.02
N ALA A 276 5.58 4.42 20.20
CA ALA A 276 6.80 4.08 19.47
C ALA A 276 7.06 4.96 18.24
N PHE A 277 6.03 5.33 17.51
CA PHE A 277 6.18 5.92 16.17
C PHE A 277 5.65 7.35 16.03
N GLY A 278 4.85 7.83 16.95
CA GLY A 278 4.37 9.21 16.93
C GLY A 278 3.17 9.41 17.84
N PRO A 279 3.35 10.01 19.02
CA PRO A 279 2.25 10.26 19.95
C PRO A 279 1.19 11.23 19.38
N ASP A 280 1.61 12.12 18.47
CA ASP A 280 0.74 13.10 17.82
C ASP A 280 0.22 12.61 16.46
N ALA A 281 0.64 11.44 15.99
CA ALA A 281 0.21 10.89 14.73
C ALA A 281 -1.25 10.43 14.80
N LYS A 282 -2.00 10.67 13.73
CA LYS A 282 -3.36 10.15 13.61
C LYS A 282 -3.32 8.63 13.51
N LEU A 283 -4.03 7.92 14.39
CA LEU A 283 -4.14 6.47 14.35
C LEU A 283 -5.40 6.06 13.57
N GLU A 284 -5.22 5.31 12.49
CA GLU A 284 -6.27 4.63 11.74
C GLU A 284 -6.14 3.13 11.98
N LEU A 285 -7.11 2.54 12.68
CA LEU A 285 -7.07 1.15 13.11
C LEU A 285 -8.21 0.36 12.49
N GLY A 286 -7.88 -0.83 11.99
CA GLY A 286 -8.85 -1.82 11.54
C GLY A 286 -8.53 -3.21 12.06
N THR A 287 -9.55 -4.07 12.18
CA THR A 287 -9.36 -5.48 12.56
C THR A 287 -9.83 -6.40 11.45
N VAL A 288 -9.25 -7.59 11.40
CA VAL A 288 -9.74 -8.72 10.61
C VAL A 288 -9.91 -9.90 11.54
N ASN A 289 -11.10 -10.49 11.56
CA ASN A 289 -11.38 -11.69 12.30
C ASN A 289 -11.49 -12.86 11.33
N ASP A 290 -10.55 -13.80 11.40
CA ASP A 290 -10.48 -14.97 10.52
C ASP A 290 -9.93 -16.14 11.32
N GLU A 291 -10.85 -16.86 11.99
CA GLU A 291 -10.51 -17.99 12.86
C GLU A 291 -9.77 -19.10 12.12
N GLN A 292 -10.09 -19.33 10.85
CA GLN A 292 -9.42 -20.37 10.06
C GLN A 292 -7.93 -20.05 9.81
N THR A 293 -7.58 -18.77 9.70
CA THR A 293 -6.20 -18.36 9.41
C THR A 293 -5.42 -17.97 10.66
N PHE A 294 -6.09 -17.42 11.68
CA PHE A 294 -5.44 -16.77 12.83
C PHE A 294 -5.85 -17.34 14.18
N SER A 295 -6.38 -18.56 14.26
CA SER A 295 -6.67 -19.20 15.56
C SER A 295 -5.44 -19.21 16.47
N GLY A 296 -5.54 -18.63 17.67
CA GLY A 296 -4.45 -18.48 18.63
C GLY A 296 -3.27 -17.62 18.17
N ARG A 297 -3.39 -16.94 17.04
CA ARG A 297 -2.37 -16.11 16.42
C ARG A 297 -2.83 -14.67 16.26
N LEU A 298 -1.92 -13.72 16.44
CA LEU A 298 -2.15 -12.33 16.11
C LEU A 298 -1.10 -11.86 15.09
N ALA A 299 -1.56 -11.17 14.05
CA ALA A 299 -0.68 -10.51 13.10
C ALA A 299 -0.99 -9.01 13.06
N LEU A 300 0.05 -8.21 12.99
CA LEU A 300 -0.02 -6.76 12.81
C LEU A 300 0.54 -6.40 11.44
N VAL A 301 -0.13 -5.50 10.77
CA VAL A 301 0.38 -4.83 9.56
C VAL A 301 0.32 -3.34 9.79
N VAL A 302 1.44 -2.66 9.56
CA VAL A 302 1.59 -1.23 9.87
C VAL A 302 2.12 -0.49 8.65
N LEU A 303 1.48 0.65 8.35
CA LEU A 303 1.97 1.67 7.44
C LEU A 303 2.13 2.98 8.21
N LEU A 304 3.33 3.54 8.19
CA LEU A 304 3.64 4.84 8.79
C LEU A 304 3.75 5.86 7.66
N PHE A 305 2.72 6.68 7.49
CA PHE A 305 2.72 7.75 6.50
C PHE A 305 3.53 8.94 7.01
N GLU A 306 4.55 9.33 6.26
CA GLU A 306 5.40 10.46 6.58
C GLU A 306 4.78 11.77 6.09
N GLU A 307 5.09 12.89 6.77
CA GLU A 307 4.76 14.22 6.26
C GLU A 307 5.50 14.45 4.93
N SER A 308 4.75 14.71 3.87
CA SER A 308 5.34 14.97 2.55
C SER A 308 5.11 16.41 2.12
N PRO A 309 6.16 17.19 1.85
CA PRO A 309 6.00 18.52 1.27
C PRO A 309 5.43 18.50 -0.16
N ALA A 310 5.41 17.34 -0.82
CA ALA A 310 4.97 17.20 -2.21
C ALA A 310 3.43 17.22 -2.38
N VAL A 311 2.65 17.11 -1.30
CA VAL A 311 1.17 17.08 -1.36
C VAL A 311 0.60 18.44 -1.79
N ALA A 312 1.30 19.55 -1.52
CA ALA A 312 0.82 20.91 -1.83
C ALA A 312 0.82 21.26 -3.34
N THR A 313 1.42 20.45 -4.22
CA THR A 313 1.62 20.79 -5.63
C THR A 313 0.91 19.86 -6.63
N ARG A 314 0.18 18.82 -6.16
CA ARG A 314 -0.58 17.96 -7.07
C ARG A 314 -1.90 18.64 -7.48
N PRO A 315 -2.21 18.73 -8.78
CA PRO A 315 -3.52 19.18 -9.22
C PRO A 315 -4.60 18.22 -8.70
N ALA A 316 -5.68 18.78 -8.14
CA ALA A 316 -6.82 18.00 -7.69
C ALA A 316 -7.35 17.11 -8.83
N ARG A 317 -7.58 15.82 -8.55
CA ARG A 317 -8.16 14.88 -9.50
C ARG A 317 -9.54 15.36 -9.92
N SER A 318 -9.94 15.09 -11.17
CA SER A 318 -11.26 15.47 -11.70
C SER A 318 -12.43 14.92 -10.85
N GLY A 319 -12.24 13.80 -10.14
CA GLY A 319 -13.19 13.24 -9.16
C GLY A 319 -13.23 13.95 -7.80
N GLU A 320 -12.11 14.55 -7.35
CA GLU A 320 -12.06 15.30 -6.08
C GLU A 320 -12.83 16.61 -6.14
N ARG A 321 -12.89 17.26 -7.33
CA ARG A 321 -13.75 18.44 -7.54
C ARG A 321 -15.23 18.11 -7.40
N ALA A 322 -15.65 16.90 -7.78
CA ALA A 322 -17.04 16.46 -7.64
C ALA A 322 -17.42 16.14 -6.19
N LEU A 323 -16.47 15.62 -5.38
CA LEU A 323 -16.71 15.31 -3.96
C LEU A 323 -16.60 16.53 -3.05
N ALA A 324 -15.67 17.44 -3.33
CA ALA A 324 -15.57 18.71 -2.59
C ALA A 324 -16.75 19.67 -2.87
N SER A 325 -17.42 19.54 -4.03
CA SER A 325 -18.61 20.31 -4.38
C SER A 325 -19.93 19.67 -3.92
N GLN A 326 -19.89 18.43 -3.40
CA GLN A 326 -21.03 17.71 -2.82
C GLN A 326 -20.93 17.67 -1.27
N SER A 327 -20.60 18.76 -0.61
CA SER A 327 -21.05 18.91 0.77
C SER A 327 -22.57 19.00 0.70
N ARG A 328 -23.28 17.96 1.14
CA ARG A 328 -24.76 17.88 1.18
C ARG A 328 -25.41 18.99 1.99
N PHE A 329 -24.66 19.97 2.47
CA PHE A 329 -25.09 21.07 3.31
C PHE A 329 -24.67 22.45 2.78
N GLY A 330 -24.15 22.56 1.54
CA GLY A 330 -23.62 23.81 0.99
C GLY A 330 -24.67 24.74 0.37
N ASP A 331 -25.91 24.30 0.12
CA ASP A 331 -26.92 25.10 -0.59
C ASP A 331 -28.35 24.72 -0.20
N THR A 332 -28.61 24.42 1.09
CA THR A 332 -29.97 24.39 1.61
C THR A 332 -30.32 25.77 2.17
N SER A 333 -31.33 26.37 1.61
CA SER A 333 -32.01 27.54 2.25
C SER A 333 -32.25 27.19 3.72
N LYS A 334 -31.88 28.09 4.63
CA LYS A 334 -32.08 27.95 6.08
C LYS A 334 -33.47 27.40 6.37
N THR A 335 -33.52 26.32 7.12
CA THR A 335 -34.80 25.73 7.55
C THR A 335 -35.41 26.60 8.64
N THR A 336 -36.31 27.48 8.27
CA THR A 336 -36.98 28.37 9.24
C THR A 336 -38.41 27.91 9.47
N TRP A 337 -38.85 27.86 10.73
CA TRP A 337 -40.22 27.66 11.15
C TRP A 337 -40.65 28.79 12.10
N GLU A 338 -41.73 29.47 11.77
CA GLU A 338 -42.24 30.64 12.56
C GLU A 338 -41.19 31.71 12.85
N GLY A 339 -40.20 31.88 11.96
CA GLY A 339 -39.10 32.86 12.13
C GLY A 339 -37.90 32.35 12.93
N GLU A 340 -37.94 31.10 13.43
CA GLU A 340 -36.82 30.47 14.12
C GLU A 340 -35.97 29.60 13.12
N ASP A 341 -34.66 29.76 13.20
CA ASP A 341 -33.69 28.98 12.44
C ASP A 341 -33.53 27.58 13.07
N LEU A 342 -34.10 26.55 12.44
CA LEU A 342 -34.08 25.17 12.93
C LEU A 342 -32.71 24.51 12.78
N ASP A 343 -31.79 25.07 12.00
CA ASP A 343 -30.43 24.56 11.84
C ASP A 343 -29.55 24.90 13.07
N VAL A 344 -30.04 25.79 13.94
CA VAL A 344 -29.41 26.08 15.24
C VAL A 344 -29.97 25.16 16.33
N PRO A 345 -29.10 24.41 17.06
CA PRO A 345 -29.54 23.53 18.14
C PRO A 345 -30.43 24.21 19.16
N THR A 346 -31.49 23.55 19.65
CA THR A 346 -32.55 24.12 20.54
C THR A 346 -32.00 24.77 21.80
N TYR A 347 -30.90 24.25 22.38
CA TYR A 347 -30.29 24.84 23.60
C TYR A 347 -29.64 26.20 23.32
N LEU A 348 -29.10 26.42 22.12
CA LEU A 348 -28.56 27.71 21.70
C LEU A 348 -29.68 28.70 21.36
N ARG A 349 -30.75 28.22 20.71
CA ARG A 349 -31.93 29.06 20.39
C ARG A 349 -32.65 29.58 21.63
N ARG A 350 -32.70 28.79 22.72
CA ARG A 350 -33.37 29.09 23.96
C ARG A 350 -32.46 29.64 25.05
N ASN A 351 -31.19 29.94 24.74
CA ASN A 351 -30.20 30.43 25.71
C ASN A 351 -30.13 29.60 27.02
N LEU A 352 -30.28 28.28 26.91
CA LEU A 352 -30.20 27.39 28.07
C LEU A 352 -28.72 27.12 28.36
N THR A 353 -28.27 27.59 29.54
CA THR A 353 -26.95 27.21 30.08
C THR A 353 -27.02 25.77 30.55
N LEU A 354 -26.26 24.88 29.93
CA LEU A 354 -26.07 23.52 30.44
C LEU A 354 -25.13 23.62 31.65
N GLU A 355 -25.67 23.42 32.87
CA GLU A 355 -24.84 23.18 34.04
C GLU A 355 -24.04 21.90 33.83
N ARG A 356 -22.73 21.99 34.13
CA ARG A 356 -21.76 20.90 33.99
C ARG A 356 -21.92 19.87 35.10
#